data_6c74bbf3212faa65cc55871817822509
#
_entry.id   6c74bbf3212faa65cc55871817822509
#
_cell.length_a   1.000
_cell.length_b   1.000
_cell.length_c   1.000
_cell.angle_alpha   90.00
_cell.angle_beta   90.00
_cell.angle_gamma   90.00
#
_symmetry.space_group_name_H-M   'P 1'
#
loop_
_entity.id
_entity.type
_entity.pdbx_description
1 polymer ?
#
loop_
_entity_poly.entity_id
_entity_poly.type
_entity_poly.pdbx_seq_one_letter_code
_entity_poly.pdbx_strand_id
1 'polypeptide(L)'
;LMESISIVDGNDQKKTKDAIPSILSDALAVSFDSNVGHDYLHDYEERYQFYHQREEKIPFDLEFFNRITKGGLPNKTLNIALAGTGVGKSLFMCHVASACLLQGKNVLYITMEMAEERIAERIDANLLNVNIQEIQNLPKNMFETKVTNLSKKTQGSLIIKEYPTASAHSGHFKSLLNELALKKSFRPDIIF
;
A
#
# COMPACT_ATOMS: atom_id res chain seq x y z
N LEU A 1 -10.68 29.11 -0.64
CA LEU A 1 -9.92 29.78 0.45
C LEU A 1 -10.68 31.00 0.97
N MET A 2 -11.03 31.99 0.17
CA MET A 2 -11.77 33.17 0.61
C MET A 2 -13.12 32.82 1.25
N GLU A 3 -13.85 31.88 0.66
CA GLU A 3 -15.12 31.39 1.21
C GLU A 3 -14.93 30.68 2.56
N SER A 4 -13.90 29.87 2.70
CA SER A 4 -13.58 29.22 3.98
C SER A 4 -13.21 30.23 5.07
N ILE A 5 -12.50 31.28 4.72
CA ILE A 5 -12.17 32.40 5.63
C ILE A 5 -13.45 33.12 6.05
N SER A 6 -14.34 33.43 5.11
CA SER A 6 -15.62 34.08 5.38
C SER A 6 -16.50 33.29 6.35
N ILE A 7 -16.48 31.94 6.26
CA ILE A 7 -17.21 31.07 7.19
C ILE A 7 -16.56 31.08 8.58
N VAL A 8 -15.23 31.09 8.67
CA VAL A 8 -14.50 31.15 9.95
C VAL A 8 -14.79 32.45 10.66
N ASP A 9 -14.79 33.56 9.93
CA ASP A 9 -15.02 34.92 10.45
C ASP A 9 -16.50 35.22 10.77
N GLY A 10 -17.40 34.27 10.48
CA GLY A 10 -18.84 34.42 10.76
C GLY A 10 -19.57 35.33 9.78
N ASN A 11 -18.95 35.73 8.68
CA ASN A 11 -19.54 36.57 7.64
C ASN A 11 -20.48 35.83 6.71
N ASP A 12 -20.39 34.49 6.64
CA ASP A 12 -21.31 33.64 5.88
C ASP A 12 -22.34 32.98 6.83
N GLN A 13 -23.59 33.47 6.78
CA GLN A 13 -24.66 32.93 7.60
C GLN A 13 -25.32 31.67 7.03
N LYS A 14 -24.96 31.24 5.83
CA LYS A 14 -25.59 30.09 5.14
C LYS A 14 -24.83 28.78 5.31
N LYS A 15 -23.52 28.86 5.64
CA LYS A 15 -22.67 27.67 5.76
C LYS A 15 -22.06 27.58 7.15
N THR A 16 -22.05 26.39 7.70
CA THR A 16 -21.43 26.09 9.01
C THR A 16 -19.97 25.74 8.84
N LYS A 17 -19.20 25.78 9.92
CA LYS A 17 -17.77 25.46 9.94
C LYS A 17 -17.48 24.03 9.46
N ASP A 18 -18.45 23.12 9.58
CA ASP A 18 -18.35 21.74 9.14
C ASP A 18 -18.28 21.61 7.60
N ALA A 19 -18.68 22.63 6.86
CA ALA A 19 -18.57 22.65 5.40
C ALA A 19 -17.15 23.00 4.89
N ILE A 20 -16.28 23.56 5.75
CA ILE A 20 -14.94 24.02 5.36
C ILE A 20 -14.07 22.89 4.79
N PRO A 21 -13.99 21.69 5.39
CA PRO A 21 -13.20 20.59 4.83
C PRO A 21 -13.61 20.20 3.41
N SER A 22 -14.93 20.18 3.13
CA SER A 22 -15.45 19.90 1.79
C SER A 22 -15.07 20.99 0.79
N ILE A 23 -15.28 22.27 1.14
CA ILE A 23 -14.93 23.41 0.28
C ILE A 23 -13.43 23.43 -0.06
N LEU A 24 -12.57 23.14 0.92
CA LEU A 24 -11.12 23.08 0.69
C LEU A 24 -10.74 21.87 -0.15
N SER A 25 -11.38 20.72 0.08
CA SER A 25 -11.18 19.52 -0.72
C SER A 25 -11.58 19.74 -2.18
N ASP A 26 -12.73 20.36 -2.42
CA ASP A 26 -13.20 20.69 -3.77
C ASP A 26 -12.29 21.70 -4.46
N ALA A 27 -11.80 22.71 -3.74
CA ALA A 27 -10.84 23.67 -4.26
C ALA A 27 -9.48 23.05 -4.61
N LEU A 28 -9.04 22.04 -3.83
CA LEU A 28 -7.82 21.28 -4.10
C LEU A 28 -8.00 20.23 -5.18
N ALA A 29 -9.22 19.77 -5.40
CA ALA A 29 -9.56 18.83 -6.46
C ALA A 29 -9.63 19.48 -7.86
N VAL A 30 -9.65 20.82 -7.93
CA VAL A 30 -9.43 21.53 -9.18
C VAL A 30 -7.98 21.25 -9.62
N SER A 31 -7.82 20.29 -10.49
CA SER A 31 -6.54 19.94 -11.08
C SER A 31 -6.04 21.10 -11.92
N PHE A 32 -4.86 21.63 -11.58
CA PHE A 32 -4.11 22.53 -12.47
C PHE A 32 -3.34 21.74 -13.54
N ASP A 33 -3.73 20.48 -13.75
CA ASP A 33 -3.17 19.67 -14.81
C ASP A 33 -3.59 20.27 -16.15
N SER A 34 -2.62 20.81 -16.85
CA SER A 34 -2.81 21.36 -18.20
C SER A 34 -3.05 20.28 -19.25
N ASN A 35 -2.87 19.01 -18.88
CA ASN A 35 -3.09 17.88 -19.75
C ASN A 35 -4.59 17.52 -19.80
N VAL A 36 -5.25 18.00 -20.85
CA VAL A 36 -6.70 17.79 -21.08
C VAL A 36 -7.00 16.39 -21.62
N GLY A 37 -5.99 15.57 -21.79
CA GLY A 37 -6.10 14.22 -22.34
C GLY A 37 -5.13 14.01 -23.51
N HIS A 38 -5.18 12.83 -24.08
CA HIS A 38 -4.30 12.38 -25.15
C HIS A 38 -5.04 12.41 -26.49
N ASP A 39 -4.55 13.20 -27.46
CA ASP A 39 -5.09 13.18 -28.83
C ASP A 39 -4.63 11.91 -29.54
N TYR A 40 -5.58 11.02 -29.79
CA TYR A 40 -5.26 9.70 -30.34
C TYR A 40 -4.54 9.74 -31.69
N LEU A 41 -4.86 10.68 -32.55
CA LEU A 41 -4.27 10.75 -33.87
C LEU A 41 -2.96 11.55 -33.92
N HIS A 42 -2.85 12.59 -33.09
CA HIS A 42 -1.70 13.49 -33.14
C HIS A 42 -0.57 13.10 -32.19
N ASP A 43 -0.89 12.49 -31.00
CA ASP A 43 0.10 12.12 -29.99
C ASP A 43 0.63 10.68 -30.14
N TYR A 44 0.74 10.18 -31.39
CA TYR A 44 1.17 8.82 -31.68
C TYR A 44 2.63 8.55 -31.26
N GLU A 45 3.49 9.57 -31.29
CA GLU A 45 4.90 9.46 -30.94
C GLU A 45 5.07 9.12 -29.45
N GLU A 46 4.33 9.80 -28.56
CA GLU A 46 4.34 9.52 -27.13
C GLU A 46 3.87 8.10 -26.83
N ARG A 47 2.84 7.62 -27.54
CA ARG A 47 2.37 6.23 -27.42
C ARG A 47 3.41 5.23 -27.89
N TYR A 48 4.07 5.52 -29.00
CA TYR A 48 5.12 4.64 -29.51
C TYR A 48 6.25 4.50 -28.50
N GLN A 49 6.72 5.59 -27.91
CA GLN A 49 7.74 5.58 -26.85
C GLN A 49 7.26 4.80 -25.62
N PHE A 50 6.01 5.00 -25.19
CA PHE A 50 5.42 4.26 -24.08
C PHE A 50 5.40 2.76 -24.34
N TYR A 51 5.06 2.30 -25.53
CA TYR A 51 5.04 0.86 -25.87
C TYR A 51 6.43 0.22 -25.87
N HIS A 52 7.47 1.01 -26.02
CA HIS A 52 8.85 0.53 -26.05
C HIS A 52 9.59 0.75 -24.71
N GLN A 53 8.99 1.42 -23.76
CA GLN A 53 9.54 1.51 -22.41
C GLN A 53 9.42 0.18 -21.68
N ARG A 54 10.51 -0.20 -21.01
CA ARG A 54 10.44 -1.36 -20.09
C ARG A 54 9.67 -0.96 -18.85
N GLU A 55 8.54 -1.60 -18.65
CA GLU A 55 7.75 -1.43 -17.45
C GLU A 55 8.49 -2.07 -16.26
N GLU A 56 8.72 -1.29 -15.20
CA GLU A 56 9.22 -1.84 -13.94
C GLU A 56 8.12 -2.66 -13.27
N LYS A 57 8.45 -3.91 -12.95
CA LYS A 57 7.56 -4.84 -12.27
C LYS A 57 8.16 -5.27 -10.94
N ILE A 58 7.31 -5.59 -9.99
CA ILE A 58 7.71 -6.24 -8.74
C ILE A 58 7.63 -7.74 -8.97
N PRO A 59 8.75 -8.46 -9.07
CA PRO A 59 8.73 -9.89 -9.31
C PRO A 59 8.26 -10.66 -8.08
N PHE A 60 7.60 -11.79 -8.31
CA PHE A 60 7.39 -12.78 -7.27
C PHE A 60 8.70 -13.54 -7.01
N ASP A 61 8.84 -14.12 -5.83
CA ASP A 61 9.88 -15.13 -5.55
C ASP A 61 9.48 -16.52 -6.10
N LEU A 62 8.25 -16.65 -6.60
CA LEU A 62 7.70 -17.84 -7.21
C LEU A 62 7.78 -17.75 -8.75
N GLU A 63 8.68 -18.50 -9.35
CA GLU A 63 8.96 -18.46 -10.81
C GLU A 63 7.69 -18.69 -11.66
N PHE A 64 6.79 -19.56 -11.21
CA PHE A 64 5.55 -19.84 -11.91
C PHE A 64 4.70 -18.57 -12.13
N PHE A 65 4.58 -17.73 -11.07
CA PHE A 65 3.84 -16.47 -11.18
C PHE A 65 4.57 -15.45 -12.05
N ASN A 66 5.90 -15.37 -11.98
CA ASN A 66 6.68 -14.50 -12.84
C ASN A 66 6.50 -14.86 -14.32
N ARG A 67 6.42 -16.15 -14.63
CA ARG A 67 6.18 -16.61 -16.01
C ARG A 67 4.79 -16.20 -16.52
N ILE A 68 3.74 -16.37 -15.71
CA ILE A 68 2.37 -15.97 -16.06
C ILE A 68 2.25 -14.46 -16.22
N THR A 69 2.81 -13.69 -15.29
CA THR A 69 2.73 -12.22 -15.27
C THR A 69 3.78 -11.55 -16.14
N LYS A 70 4.61 -12.33 -16.83
CA LYS A 70 5.73 -11.83 -17.65
C LYS A 70 6.66 -10.91 -16.87
N GLY A 71 7.07 -11.36 -15.68
CA GLY A 71 8.09 -10.70 -14.86
C GLY A 71 7.61 -10.09 -13.56
N GLY A 72 6.35 -10.23 -13.19
CA GLY A 72 5.84 -9.75 -11.89
C GLY A 72 4.65 -8.80 -11.99
N LEU A 73 4.38 -8.11 -10.90
CA LEU A 73 3.29 -7.15 -10.76
C LEU A 73 3.68 -5.80 -11.34
N PRO A 74 2.97 -5.27 -12.35
CA PRO A 74 3.23 -3.95 -12.89
C PRO A 74 2.77 -2.85 -11.93
N ASN A 75 3.41 -1.68 -12.02
CA ASN A 75 3.01 -0.51 -11.25
C ASN A 75 1.62 -0.02 -11.63
N LYS A 76 0.93 0.64 -10.70
CA LYS A 76 -0.41 1.26 -10.92
C LYS A 76 -1.48 0.26 -11.34
N THR A 77 -1.38 -0.99 -10.94
CA THR A 77 -2.37 -2.04 -11.23
C THR A 77 -3.05 -2.54 -9.97
N LEU A 78 -4.30 -2.98 -10.11
CA LEU A 78 -5.02 -3.72 -9.10
C LEU A 78 -4.91 -5.21 -9.42
N ASN A 79 -4.35 -5.98 -8.49
CA ASN A 79 -4.21 -7.42 -8.60
C ASN A 79 -5.07 -8.10 -7.54
N ILE A 80 -5.85 -9.09 -7.91
CA ILE A 80 -6.78 -9.78 -7.01
C ILE A 80 -6.38 -11.24 -6.89
N ALA A 81 -6.04 -11.66 -5.66
CA ALA A 81 -5.85 -13.05 -5.32
C ALA A 81 -7.20 -13.69 -4.96
N LEU A 82 -7.70 -14.57 -5.82
CA LEU A 82 -8.96 -15.27 -5.61
C LEU A 82 -8.70 -16.73 -5.21
N ALA A 83 -9.24 -17.12 -4.07
CA ALA A 83 -9.21 -18.50 -3.58
C ALA A 83 -10.41 -18.77 -2.68
N GLY A 84 -10.82 -20.03 -2.58
CA GLY A 84 -11.84 -20.46 -1.64
C GLY A 84 -11.42 -20.32 -0.19
N THR A 85 -12.37 -20.52 0.73
CA THR A 85 -12.11 -20.48 2.17
C THR A 85 -11.13 -21.59 2.56
N GLY A 86 -10.14 -21.27 3.39
CA GLY A 86 -9.15 -22.25 3.89
C GLY A 86 -8.06 -22.68 2.91
N VAL A 87 -8.09 -22.22 1.66
CA VAL A 87 -7.10 -22.60 0.63
C VAL A 87 -5.72 -21.94 0.84
N GLY A 88 -5.63 -20.92 1.69
CA GLY A 88 -4.36 -20.27 2.00
C GLY A 88 -4.16 -18.89 1.37
N LYS A 89 -5.21 -18.22 0.91
CA LYS A 89 -5.14 -16.86 0.32
C LYS A 89 -4.32 -15.89 1.18
N SER A 90 -4.65 -15.78 2.47
CA SER A 90 -3.92 -14.88 3.39
C SER A 90 -2.47 -15.28 3.61
N LEU A 91 -2.17 -16.58 3.60
CA LEU A 91 -0.78 -17.08 3.67
C LEU A 91 0.00 -16.69 2.42
N PHE A 92 -0.60 -16.84 1.25
CA PHE A 92 -0.01 -16.42 -0.02
C PHE A 92 0.27 -14.91 -0.01
N MET A 93 -0.68 -14.08 0.43
CA MET A 93 -0.48 -12.63 0.52
C MET A 93 0.62 -12.25 1.51
N CYS A 94 0.69 -12.90 2.68
CA CYS A 94 1.78 -12.69 3.65
C CYS A 94 3.14 -13.12 3.06
N HIS A 95 3.17 -14.23 2.29
CA HIS A 95 4.38 -14.69 1.64
C HIS A 95 4.86 -13.67 0.57
N VAL A 96 3.98 -13.19 -0.30
CA VAL A 96 4.34 -12.18 -1.31
C VAL A 96 4.78 -10.87 -0.65
N ALA A 97 4.11 -10.44 0.44
CA ALA A 97 4.53 -9.26 1.20
C ALA A 97 5.95 -9.42 1.78
N SER A 98 6.26 -10.60 2.32
CA SER A 98 7.60 -10.95 2.81
C SER A 98 8.64 -10.90 1.70
N ALA A 99 8.33 -11.46 0.54
CA ALA A 99 9.21 -11.46 -0.63
C ALA A 99 9.47 -10.03 -1.15
N CYS A 100 8.44 -9.18 -1.19
CA CYS A 100 8.59 -7.77 -1.54
C CYS A 100 9.50 -7.01 -0.55
N LEU A 101 9.34 -7.26 0.75
CA LEU A 101 10.20 -6.67 1.77
C LEU A 101 11.67 -7.07 1.58
N LEU A 102 11.94 -8.35 1.30
CA LEU A 102 13.31 -8.83 1.04
C LEU A 102 13.93 -8.23 -0.23
N GLN A 103 13.11 -7.84 -1.19
CA GLN A 103 13.53 -7.11 -2.39
C GLN A 103 13.79 -5.62 -2.14
N GLY A 104 13.68 -5.16 -0.90
CA GLY A 104 13.89 -3.75 -0.53
C GLY A 104 12.70 -2.84 -0.80
N LYS A 105 11.50 -3.40 -1.05
CA LYS A 105 10.29 -2.62 -1.29
C LYS A 105 9.64 -2.17 0.02
N ASN A 106 9.01 -1.01 -0.02
CA ASN A 106 8.15 -0.53 1.05
C ASN A 106 6.77 -1.16 0.91
N VAL A 107 6.37 -1.94 1.89
CA VAL A 107 5.14 -2.72 1.88
C VAL A 107 4.15 -2.17 2.90
N LEU A 108 2.94 -1.85 2.48
CA LEU A 108 1.83 -1.57 3.38
C LEU A 108 0.84 -2.75 3.32
N TYR A 109 0.63 -3.40 4.46
CA TYR A 109 -0.36 -4.46 4.58
C TYR A 109 -1.57 -3.96 5.37
N ILE A 110 -2.73 -3.90 4.73
CA ILE A 110 -3.99 -3.50 5.36
C ILE A 110 -4.82 -4.76 5.59
N THR A 111 -5.22 -4.97 6.83
CA THR A 111 -6.10 -6.09 7.20
C THR A 111 -7.42 -5.57 7.76
N MET A 112 -8.53 -6.21 7.36
CA MET A 112 -9.89 -5.90 7.84
C MET A 112 -10.60 -7.13 8.44
N GLU A 113 -9.89 -8.23 8.56
CA GLU A 113 -10.42 -9.49 9.08
C GLU A 113 -9.56 -10.04 10.23
N MET A 114 -8.26 -9.85 10.15
CA MET A 114 -7.31 -10.39 11.11
C MET A 114 -6.58 -9.27 11.84
N ALA A 115 -6.23 -9.51 13.12
CA ALA A 115 -5.41 -8.59 13.89
C ALA A 115 -4.01 -8.39 13.26
N GLU A 116 -3.43 -7.21 13.46
CA GLU A 116 -2.08 -6.85 12.98
C GLU A 116 -1.04 -7.88 13.41
N GLU A 117 -1.12 -8.34 14.65
CA GLU A 117 -0.19 -9.31 15.24
C GLU A 117 -0.30 -10.68 14.57
N ARG A 118 -1.50 -11.07 14.10
CA ARG A 118 -1.70 -12.35 13.41
C ARG A 118 -1.15 -12.33 11.99
N ILE A 119 -1.19 -11.17 11.33
CA ILE A 119 -0.51 -10.97 10.05
C ILE A 119 1.01 -10.96 10.29
N ALA A 120 1.49 -10.23 11.31
CA ALA A 120 2.90 -10.19 11.67
C ALA A 120 3.45 -11.59 11.99
N GLU A 121 2.74 -12.41 12.78
CA GLU A 121 3.13 -13.79 13.12
C GLU A 121 3.36 -14.65 11.86
N ARG A 122 2.51 -14.51 10.84
CA ARG A 122 2.67 -15.24 9.56
C ARG A 122 3.86 -14.75 8.74
N ILE A 123 4.09 -13.44 8.74
CA ILE A 123 5.24 -12.82 8.09
C ILE A 123 6.53 -13.22 8.80
N ASP A 124 6.54 -13.19 10.15
CA ASP A 124 7.67 -13.63 10.96
C ASP A 124 8.01 -15.10 10.73
N ALA A 125 7.00 -15.98 10.69
CA ALA A 125 7.21 -17.39 10.38
C ALA A 125 7.95 -17.58 9.06
N ASN A 126 7.58 -16.80 8.05
CA ASN A 126 8.18 -16.84 6.73
C ASN A 126 9.62 -16.27 6.75
N LEU A 127 9.79 -15.04 7.22
CA LEU A 127 11.06 -14.31 7.17
C LEU A 127 12.13 -14.86 8.11
N LEU A 128 11.71 -15.35 9.27
CA LEU A 128 12.62 -15.92 10.27
C LEU A 128 12.88 -17.41 10.07
N ASN A 129 12.19 -18.01 9.09
CA ASN A 129 12.23 -19.45 8.80
C ASN A 129 11.99 -20.31 10.07
N VAL A 130 10.85 -20.07 10.71
CA VAL A 130 10.40 -20.74 11.92
C VAL A 130 8.98 -21.23 11.70
N ASN A 131 8.66 -22.42 12.23
CA ASN A 131 7.28 -22.87 12.18
C ASN A 131 6.39 -21.91 12.99
N ILE A 132 5.24 -21.55 12.44
CA ILE A 132 4.32 -20.60 13.06
C ILE A 132 3.90 -21.04 14.49
N GLN A 133 3.79 -22.35 14.72
CA GLN A 133 3.47 -22.91 16.04
C GLN A 133 4.62 -22.76 17.05
N GLU A 134 5.84 -22.56 16.59
CA GLU A 134 7.03 -22.42 17.41
C GLU A 134 7.39 -20.96 17.72
N ILE A 135 6.79 -20.00 16.98
CA ILE A 135 7.08 -18.57 17.20
C ILE A 135 6.82 -18.15 18.64
N GLN A 136 5.71 -18.62 19.22
CA GLN A 136 5.32 -18.28 20.60
C GLN A 136 6.30 -18.84 21.65
N ASN A 137 7.05 -19.86 21.30
CA ASN A 137 8.04 -20.51 22.17
C ASN A 137 9.47 -20.01 21.95
N LEU A 138 9.68 -19.11 20.97
CA LEU A 138 10.99 -18.54 20.70
C LEU A 138 11.47 -17.67 21.87
N PRO A 139 12.66 -17.92 22.43
CA PRO A 139 13.25 -17.03 23.41
C PRO A 139 13.41 -15.60 22.84
N LYS A 140 13.11 -14.60 23.65
CA LYS A 140 13.14 -13.18 23.25
C LYS A 140 14.46 -12.78 22.57
N ASN A 141 15.59 -13.19 23.14
CA ASN A 141 16.92 -12.90 22.60
C ASN A 141 17.15 -13.51 21.20
N MET A 142 16.60 -14.70 20.94
CA MET A 142 16.67 -15.33 19.62
C MET A 142 15.79 -14.60 18.61
N PHE A 143 14.58 -14.22 19.02
CA PHE A 143 13.68 -13.42 18.19
C PHE A 143 14.32 -12.08 17.80
N GLU A 144 14.82 -11.32 18.78
CA GLU A 144 15.51 -10.05 18.56
C GLU A 144 16.72 -10.19 17.62
N THR A 145 17.51 -11.24 17.78
CA THR A 145 18.67 -11.51 16.92
C THR A 145 18.23 -11.77 15.47
N LYS A 146 17.19 -12.59 15.27
CA LYS A 146 16.66 -12.89 13.95
C LYS A 146 16.11 -11.64 13.27
N VAL A 147 15.31 -10.83 13.97
CA VAL A 147 14.74 -9.57 13.44
C VAL A 147 15.86 -8.57 13.13
N THR A 148 16.86 -8.42 13.99
CA THR A 148 18.01 -7.55 13.74
C THR A 148 18.81 -8.00 12.53
N ASN A 149 18.99 -9.29 12.34
CA ASN A 149 19.67 -9.83 11.15
C ASN A 149 18.85 -9.61 9.88
N LEU A 150 17.54 -9.70 9.98
CA LEU A 150 16.62 -9.40 8.87
C LEU A 150 16.72 -7.92 8.48
N SER A 151 16.67 -7.00 9.44
CA SER A 151 16.74 -5.56 9.17
C SER A 151 18.06 -5.13 8.50
N LYS A 152 19.13 -5.91 8.64
CA LYS A 152 20.40 -5.70 7.93
C LYS A 152 20.39 -6.21 6.48
N LYS A 153 19.44 -7.09 6.14
CA LYS A 153 19.36 -7.73 4.82
C LYS A 153 18.49 -6.96 3.83
N THR A 154 17.60 -6.12 4.30
CA THR A 154 16.70 -5.34 3.45
C THR A 154 16.76 -3.86 3.78
N GLN A 155 16.60 -3.02 2.76
CA GLN A 155 16.39 -1.58 2.90
C GLN A 155 14.89 -1.22 2.87
N GLY A 156 14.02 -2.19 2.59
CA GLY A 156 12.58 -2.02 2.59
C GLY A 156 12.01 -1.89 4.00
N SER A 157 10.79 -1.43 4.06
CA SER A 157 10.01 -1.33 5.29
C SER A 157 8.65 -1.98 5.10
N LEU A 158 8.12 -2.58 6.17
CA LEU A 158 6.79 -3.17 6.15
C LEU A 158 5.97 -2.59 7.29
N ILE A 159 4.80 -2.06 6.96
CA ILE A 159 3.83 -1.55 7.93
C ILE A 159 2.54 -2.37 7.78
N ILE A 160 2.03 -2.85 8.90
CA ILE A 160 0.75 -3.55 8.97
C ILE A 160 -0.24 -2.62 9.65
N LYS A 161 -1.44 -2.48 9.08
CA LYS A 161 -2.52 -1.66 9.63
C LYS A 161 -3.82 -2.44 9.66
N GLU A 162 -4.37 -2.60 10.84
CA GLU A 162 -5.69 -3.17 11.04
C GLU A 162 -6.77 -2.08 10.97
N TYR A 163 -7.87 -2.43 10.32
CA TYR A 163 -9.14 -1.72 10.42
C TYR A 163 -10.24 -2.72 10.83
N PRO A 164 -11.14 -2.35 11.72
CA PRO A 164 -12.28 -3.20 12.04
C PRO A 164 -13.08 -3.54 10.78
N THR A 165 -13.65 -4.73 10.74
CA THR A 165 -14.46 -5.21 9.61
C THR A 165 -15.53 -4.20 9.23
N ALA A 166 -15.64 -3.90 7.93
CA ALA A 166 -16.59 -2.96 7.34
C ALA A 166 -16.49 -1.49 7.85
N SER A 167 -15.42 -1.13 8.56
CA SER A 167 -15.24 0.24 9.08
C SER A 167 -14.43 1.16 8.17
N ALA A 168 -13.68 0.61 7.21
CA ALA A 168 -12.79 1.37 6.35
C ALA A 168 -13.34 1.52 4.92
N HIS A 169 -13.13 2.68 4.34
CA HIS A 169 -13.40 2.99 2.94
C HIS A 169 -12.20 3.72 2.32
N SER A 170 -12.25 4.00 1.04
CA SER A 170 -11.13 4.60 0.29
C SER A 170 -10.58 5.90 0.90
N GLY A 171 -11.44 6.72 1.53
CA GLY A 171 -11.03 7.94 2.22
C GLY A 171 -10.11 7.67 3.42
N HIS A 172 -10.36 6.61 4.19
CA HIS A 172 -9.49 6.20 5.30
C HIS A 172 -8.11 5.76 4.80
N PHE A 173 -8.06 5.01 3.69
CA PHE A 173 -6.78 4.59 3.11
C PHE A 173 -5.98 5.77 2.56
N LYS A 174 -6.65 6.74 1.92
CA LYS A 174 -5.99 7.97 1.47
C LYS A 174 -5.43 8.77 2.64
N SER A 175 -6.18 8.90 3.73
CA SER A 175 -5.73 9.56 4.96
C SER A 175 -4.53 8.83 5.59
N LEU A 176 -4.59 7.50 5.68
CA LEU A 176 -3.47 6.68 6.16
C LEU A 176 -2.20 6.90 5.35
N LEU A 177 -2.30 6.88 4.02
CA LEU A 177 -1.15 7.10 3.14
C LEU A 177 -0.52 8.48 3.35
N ASN A 178 -1.34 9.52 3.50
CA ASN A 178 -0.87 10.87 3.80
C ASN A 178 -0.18 10.93 5.17
N GLU A 179 -0.75 10.30 6.20
CA GLU A 179 -0.14 10.25 7.53
C GLU A 179 1.19 9.50 7.53
N LEU A 180 1.28 8.38 6.83
CA LEU A 180 2.51 7.60 6.72
C LEU A 180 3.60 8.40 6.00
N ALA A 181 3.24 9.12 4.94
CA ALA A 181 4.18 9.98 4.23
C ALA A 181 4.68 11.13 5.12
N LEU A 182 3.78 11.79 5.87
CA LEU A 182 4.13 12.94 6.70
C LEU A 182 4.87 12.55 7.99
N LYS A 183 4.40 11.51 8.70
CA LYS A 183 4.90 11.16 10.04
C LYS A 183 6.09 10.21 10.01
N LYS A 184 6.18 9.36 8.99
CA LYS A 184 7.21 8.30 8.89
C LYS A 184 8.06 8.39 7.64
N SER A 185 7.85 9.39 6.77
CA SER A 185 8.48 9.48 5.45
C SER A 185 8.31 8.18 4.64
N PHE A 186 7.21 7.45 4.89
CA PHE A 186 6.95 6.16 4.31
C PHE A 186 5.97 6.29 3.14
N ARG A 187 6.41 5.83 1.97
CA ARG A 187 5.58 5.70 0.78
C ARG A 187 5.64 4.25 0.32
N PRO A 188 4.53 3.52 0.30
CA PRO A 188 4.53 2.13 -0.13
C PRO A 188 4.72 2.00 -1.64
N ASP A 189 5.54 1.01 -2.03
CA ASP A 189 5.65 0.54 -3.42
C ASP A 189 4.51 -0.43 -3.75
N ILE A 190 4.02 -1.15 -2.75
CA ILE A 190 2.93 -2.11 -2.87
C ILE A 190 2.03 -2.10 -1.62
N ILE A 191 0.73 -2.28 -1.85
CA ILE A 191 -0.31 -2.34 -0.80
C ILE A 191 -1.05 -3.68 -0.92
N PHE A 192 -1.14 -4.39 0.20
CA PHE A 192 -1.92 -5.62 0.34
C PHE A 192 -3.19 -5.37 1.13
#